data_9e00aff5e983a210c5f67274232749ca
#
_entry.id   9e00aff5e983a210c5f67274232749ca
#
_cell.length_a   1.000
_cell.length_b   1.000
_cell.length_c   1.000
_cell.angle_alpha   90.00
_cell.angle_beta   90.00
_cell.angle_gamma   90.00
#
_symmetry.space_group_name_H-M   'P 1'
#
loop_
_entity.id
_entity.type
_entity.pdbx_description
1 polymer ?
#
loop_
_entity_poly.entity_id
_entity_poly.type
_entity_poly.pdbx_seq_one_letter_code
_entity_poly.pdbx_strand_id
1 'polypeptide(L)'
;MKLHSFATNRTLLTFDDGTELFFSYATPVAGYSRSLHGYFRTKSWYSSTTTRHINRYLNEYADVPNPEQNVHHVDQSAITKLVSTQIPSRY
;
A
#
# COMPACT_ATOMS: atom_id res chain seq x y z
N MET A 1 -9.87 -2.24 -12.14
CA MET A 1 -8.60 -1.70 -11.62
C MET A 1 -8.42 -0.27 -12.11
N LYS A 2 -8.07 0.61 -11.21
CA LYS A 2 -7.76 1.99 -11.53
C LYS A 2 -6.38 2.37 -11.01
N LEU A 3 -5.66 3.16 -11.80
CA LEU A 3 -4.34 3.66 -11.43
C LEU A 3 -4.43 5.15 -11.16
N HIS A 4 -3.97 5.57 -9.99
CA HIS A 4 -3.90 6.98 -9.61
C HIS A 4 -2.44 7.36 -9.39
N SER A 5 -1.98 8.39 -10.06
CA SER A 5 -0.64 8.91 -9.85
C SER A 5 -0.74 10.14 -8.96
N PHE A 6 -0.37 10.01 -7.68
CA PHE A 6 -0.43 11.14 -6.75
C PHE A 6 0.63 12.18 -7.04
N ALA A 7 1.81 11.71 -7.37
CA ALA A 7 2.97 12.54 -7.64
C ALA A 7 4.06 11.65 -8.20
N THR A 8 5.21 12.25 -8.48
CA THR A 8 6.37 11.49 -8.92
C THR A 8 6.66 10.37 -7.92
N ASN A 9 6.80 9.14 -8.41
CA ASN A 9 7.18 7.96 -7.62
C ASN A 9 6.15 7.54 -6.58
N ARG A 10 4.89 7.98 -6.71
CA ARG A 10 3.81 7.55 -5.82
C ARG A 10 2.60 7.16 -6.65
N THR A 11 2.20 5.90 -6.57
CA THR A 11 1.11 5.36 -7.37
C THR A 11 0.16 4.56 -6.49
N LEU A 12 -1.13 4.71 -6.75
CA LEU A 12 -2.17 3.92 -6.09
C LEU A 12 -2.92 3.12 -7.13
N LEU A 13 -3.05 1.81 -6.91
CA LEU A 13 -3.92 0.95 -7.70
C LEU A 13 -5.14 0.59 -6.85
N THR A 14 -6.33 0.78 -7.40
CA THR A 14 -7.56 0.35 -6.75
C THR A 14 -8.23 -0.73 -7.59
N PHE A 15 -8.79 -1.74 -6.92
CA PHE A 15 -9.39 -2.90 -7.56
C PHE A 15 -10.89 -2.94 -7.28
N ASP A 16 -11.61 -3.70 -8.10
CA ASP A 16 -13.07 -3.73 -8.05
C ASP A 16 -13.61 -4.29 -6.73
N ASP A 17 -12.83 -5.11 -6.04
CA ASP A 17 -13.24 -5.68 -4.75
C ASP A 17 -12.94 -4.77 -3.56
N GLY A 18 -12.44 -3.57 -3.81
CA GLY A 18 -12.11 -2.61 -2.76
C GLY A 18 -10.67 -2.64 -2.30
N THR A 19 -9.88 -3.59 -2.79
CA THR A 19 -8.46 -3.66 -2.45
C THR A 19 -7.72 -2.46 -3.03
N GLU A 20 -6.78 -1.91 -2.27
CA GLU A 20 -5.89 -0.84 -2.71
C GLU A 20 -4.45 -1.25 -2.49
N LEU A 21 -3.60 -0.88 -3.43
CA LEU A 21 -2.15 -1.09 -3.33
C LEU A 21 -1.44 0.24 -3.60
N PHE A 22 -0.72 0.71 -2.61
CA PHE A 22 0.05 1.95 -2.72
C PHE A 22 1.52 1.64 -2.93
N PHE A 23 2.08 2.22 -3.97
CA PHE A 23 3.47 2.01 -4.38
C PHE A 23 4.30 3.26 -4.09
N SER A 24 5.45 3.06 -3.47
CA SER A 24 6.50 4.06 -3.39
C SER A 24 7.58 3.62 -4.37
N TYR A 25 7.83 4.42 -5.39
CA TYR A 25 8.62 4.00 -6.55
C TYR A 25 7.96 2.76 -7.16
N ALA A 26 8.66 1.67 -7.33
CA ALA A 26 8.11 0.44 -7.90
C ALA A 26 7.72 -0.59 -6.85
N THR A 27 7.77 -0.24 -5.56
CA THR A 27 7.56 -1.19 -4.47
C THR A 27 6.20 -0.97 -3.81
N PRO A 28 5.34 -2.00 -3.73
CA PRO A 28 4.10 -1.88 -2.97
C PRO A 28 4.41 -1.91 -1.48
N VAL A 29 4.01 -0.87 -0.75
CA VAL A 29 4.41 -0.70 0.65
C VAL A 29 3.24 -0.48 1.60
N ALA A 30 2.04 -0.24 1.08
CA ALA A 30 0.87 0.00 1.91
C ALA A 30 -0.40 -0.24 1.09
N GLY A 31 -1.55 -0.18 1.74
CA GLY A 31 -2.81 -0.30 1.03
C GLY A 31 -3.96 -0.67 1.95
N TYR A 32 -5.01 -1.21 1.33
CA TYR A 32 -6.19 -1.68 2.02
C TYR A 32 -6.58 -3.06 1.49
N SER A 33 -6.90 -3.97 2.39
CA SER A 33 -7.37 -5.30 2.00
C SER A 33 -8.21 -5.91 3.11
N ARG A 34 -9.32 -6.55 2.71
CA ARG A 34 -10.14 -7.30 3.66
C ARG A 34 -9.38 -8.48 4.25
N SER A 35 -8.57 -9.15 3.44
CA SER A 35 -7.82 -10.31 3.89
C SER A 35 -6.74 -9.94 4.90
N LEU A 36 -6.29 -8.68 4.90
CA LEU A 36 -5.35 -8.16 5.88
C LEU A 36 -6.03 -7.30 6.94
N HIS A 37 -7.37 -7.35 7.00
CA HIS A 37 -8.19 -6.70 8.03
C HIS A 37 -8.18 -5.18 7.99
N GLY A 38 -8.03 -4.59 6.82
CA GLY A 38 -8.14 -3.15 6.65
C GLY A 38 -6.89 -2.54 6.06
N TYR A 39 -6.58 -1.32 6.49
CA TYR A 39 -5.36 -0.63 6.03
C TYR A 39 -4.13 -1.29 6.62
N PHE A 40 -3.09 -1.39 5.79
CA PHE A 40 -1.84 -2.04 6.17
C PHE A 40 -0.65 -1.25 5.64
N ARG A 41 0.51 -1.50 6.23
CA ARG A 41 1.79 -1.01 5.73
C ARG A 41 2.86 -2.05 5.98
N THR A 42 3.95 -1.95 5.22
CA THR A 42 5.07 -2.86 5.41
C THR A 42 5.79 -2.60 6.74
N LYS A 43 6.28 -3.67 7.37
CA LYS A 43 7.20 -3.57 8.50
C LYS A 43 8.59 -3.17 8.07
N SER A 44 8.94 -3.43 6.81
CA SER A 44 10.29 -3.18 6.31
C SER A 44 10.54 -1.69 6.17
N TRP A 45 11.75 -1.28 6.54
CA TRP A 45 12.19 0.09 6.32
C TRP A 45 13.00 0.14 5.03
N TYR A 46 12.67 1.04 4.13
CA TYR A 46 13.38 1.21 2.86
C TYR A 46 14.18 2.50 2.85
N SER A 47 13.53 3.61 3.16
CA SER A 47 14.17 4.92 3.18
C SER A 47 13.27 5.91 3.89
N SER A 48 13.84 7.05 4.28
CA SER A 48 13.04 8.14 4.86
C SER A 48 11.98 8.64 3.87
N THR A 49 12.31 8.66 2.59
CA THR A 49 11.39 9.10 1.55
C THR A 49 10.21 8.14 1.44
N THR A 50 10.45 6.83 1.42
CA THR A 50 9.39 5.84 1.37
C THR A 50 8.50 5.92 2.61
N THR A 51 9.09 6.06 3.79
CA THR A 51 8.32 6.22 5.02
C THR A 51 7.39 7.45 4.94
N ARG A 52 7.90 8.55 4.40
CA ARG A 52 7.12 9.76 4.20
C ARG A 52 5.97 9.53 3.22
N HIS A 53 6.21 8.81 2.13
CA HIS A 53 5.18 8.45 1.17
C HIS A 53 4.07 7.63 1.83
N ILE A 54 4.43 6.65 2.63
CA ILE A 54 3.47 5.79 3.33
C ILE A 54 2.61 6.63 4.28
N ASN A 55 3.24 7.47 5.10
CA ASN A 55 2.52 8.28 6.06
C ASN A 55 1.58 9.27 5.38
N ARG A 56 1.98 9.84 4.26
CA ARG A 56 1.12 10.75 3.51
C ARG A 56 -0.08 10.03 2.91
N TYR A 57 0.14 8.86 2.35
CA TYR A 57 -0.96 8.08 1.81
C TYR A 57 -1.98 7.74 2.90
N LEU A 58 -1.51 7.23 4.03
CA LEU A 58 -2.41 6.80 5.10
C LEU A 58 -3.09 7.97 5.79
N ASN A 59 -2.38 9.07 5.97
CA ASN A 59 -2.91 10.24 6.67
C ASN A 59 -3.80 11.11 5.78
N GLU A 60 -3.34 11.43 4.58
CA GLU A 60 -4.04 12.39 3.71
C GLU A 60 -5.07 11.72 2.81
N TYR A 61 -4.77 10.56 2.26
CA TYR A 61 -5.69 9.90 1.34
C TYR A 61 -6.65 8.96 2.07
N ALA A 62 -6.13 8.09 2.89
CA ALA A 62 -6.95 7.10 3.61
C ALA A 62 -7.58 7.66 4.87
N ASP A 63 -7.18 8.86 5.28
CA ASP A 63 -7.69 9.56 6.46
C ASP A 63 -7.55 8.72 7.74
N VAL A 64 -6.40 8.06 7.88
CA VAL A 64 -6.09 7.27 9.07
C VAL A 64 -5.28 8.14 10.02
N PRO A 65 -5.81 8.49 11.20
CA PRO A 65 -5.03 9.26 12.18
C PRO A 65 -3.94 8.38 12.77
N ASN A 66 -2.77 8.98 13.01
CA ASN A 66 -1.61 8.29 13.58
C ASN A 66 -1.31 6.97 12.86
N PRO A 67 -0.92 7.01 11.57
CA PRO A 67 -0.78 5.80 10.76
C PRO A 67 0.17 4.76 11.33
N GLU A 68 1.12 5.16 12.17
CA GLU A 68 2.05 4.22 12.78
C GLU A 68 1.42 3.36 13.85
N GLN A 69 0.28 3.79 14.41
CA GLN A 69 -0.39 3.10 15.51
C GLN A 69 -1.69 2.43 15.09
N ASN A 70 -2.34 2.97 14.06
CA ASN A 70 -3.71 2.57 13.72
C ASN A 70 -3.82 1.76 12.43
N VAL A 71 -2.72 1.24 11.90
CA VAL A 71 -2.73 0.36 10.75
C VAL A 71 -1.97 -0.91 11.08
N HIS A 72 -2.28 -1.97 10.32
CA HIS A 72 -1.59 -3.24 10.50
C HIS A 72 -0.21 -3.18 9.87
N HIS A 73 0.81 -3.54 10.63
CA HIS A 73 2.17 -3.66 10.12
C HIS A 73 2.39 -5.11 9.71
N VAL A 74 2.63 -5.33 8.42
CA VAL A 74 2.75 -6.68 7.88
C VAL A 74 4.10 -6.89 7.22
N ASP A 75 4.50 -8.15 7.08
CA ASP A 75 5.72 -8.49 6.38
C ASP A 75 5.58 -8.10 4.90
N GLN A 76 6.68 -7.67 4.29
CA GLN A 76 6.69 -7.35 2.88
C GLN A 76 6.22 -8.53 2.03
N SER A 77 6.51 -9.76 2.46
CA SER A 77 6.06 -10.95 1.77
C SER A 77 4.54 -11.06 1.68
N ALA A 78 3.82 -10.59 2.70
CA ALA A 78 2.35 -10.58 2.68
C ALA A 78 1.84 -9.60 1.63
N ILE A 79 2.47 -8.45 1.49
CA ILE A 79 2.11 -7.45 0.48
C ILE A 79 2.42 -7.98 -0.91
N THR A 80 3.58 -8.57 -1.10
CA THR A 80 3.97 -9.17 -2.37
C THR A 80 3.00 -10.28 -2.79
N LYS A 81 2.57 -11.09 -1.84
CA LYS A 81 1.59 -12.14 -2.09
C LYS A 81 0.25 -11.55 -2.52
N LEU A 82 -0.17 -10.47 -1.88
CA LEU A 82 -1.40 -9.78 -2.26
C LEU A 82 -1.33 -9.23 -3.69
N VAL A 83 -0.19 -8.66 -4.06
CA VAL A 83 0.03 -8.20 -5.44
C VAL A 83 -0.12 -9.36 -6.41
N SER A 84 0.50 -10.51 -6.12
CA SER A 84 0.42 -11.69 -6.97
C SER A 84 -1.01 -12.21 -7.11
N THR A 85 -1.83 -12.06 -6.08
CA THR A 85 -3.22 -12.47 -6.10
C THR A 85 -4.06 -11.52 -6.96
N GLN A 86 -3.84 -10.21 -6.83
CA GLN A 86 -4.61 -9.20 -7.54
C GLN A 86 -4.14 -8.99 -8.98
N ILE A 87 -2.85 -9.18 -9.24
CA ILE A 87 -2.25 -8.99 -10.55
C ILE A 87 -1.49 -10.27 -10.91
N PRO A 88 -2.21 -11.33 -11.31
CA PRO A 88 -1.56 -12.61 -11.59
C PRO A 88 -0.64 -12.53 -12.79
N SER A 89 0.47 -13.25 -12.70
CA SER A 89 1.41 -13.37 -13.80
C SER A 89 0.77 -14.13 -14.95
N ARG A 90 1.13 -13.77 -16.17
CA ARG A 90 0.59 -14.37 -17.40
C ARG A 90 1.58 -15.28 -18.09
N TYR A 91 2.73 -15.47 -17.55
CA TYR A 91 3.80 -16.18 -18.24
C TYR A 91 4.06 -17.53 -17.65
#